data_509a6638855a661a0ecc49035ec9ec89
#
_entry.id   509a6638855a661a0ecc49035ec9ec89
#
_cell.length_a   1.000
_cell.length_b   1.000
_cell.length_c   1.000
_cell.angle_alpha   90.00
_cell.angle_beta   90.00
_cell.angle_gamma   90.00
#
_symmetry.space_group_name_H-M   'P 1'
#
loop_
_entity.id
_entity.type
_entity.pdbx_description
1 polymer ?
#
loop_
_entity_poly.entity_id
_entity_poly.type
_entity_poly.pdbx_seq_one_letter_code
_entity_poly.pdbx_strand_id
1 'polypeptide(L)'
;MSAHIMVFDSGIGGTTVLEHIQQSIPHAQYSYFMDNALLPYGAQSQQTIIHRLCGLIQFIKDESLNVDLIVIACNTASTSALSSVRQITDIPIVGVVPAIKPAAQLTQSKHIGLLATPATVSSPYTDALIKEHASSITTSLYSSVELVTLAETLFFTQHLDLDKLHTELDRLNINNDIDVLVLGCTHFPILAKPISDYFNTQVQLLDSGAAIAKRVSSLLKLSDNQAGIKKPLHYYATADVCSDKLAVKQVTLFDPTLNDKS
;
A
#
# COMPACT_ATOMS: atom_id res chain seq x y z
N MET A 1 -2.25 15.52 23.23
CA MET A 1 -3.27 14.68 22.53
C MET A 1 -2.53 13.63 21.71
N SER A 2 -3.04 12.41 21.58
CA SER A 2 -2.40 11.40 20.72
C SER A 2 -2.69 11.74 19.25
N ALA A 3 -1.66 11.60 18.39
CA ALA A 3 -1.81 11.82 16.96
C ALA A 3 -2.87 10.87 16.35
N HIS A 4 -3.63 11.35 15.37
CA HIS A 4 -4.58 10.55 14.58
C HIS A 4 -4.02 10.34 13.16
N ILE A 5 -3.77 9.09 12.81
CA ILE A 5 -3.21 8.68 11.54
C ILE A 5 -4.31 7.99 10.72
N MET A 6 -4.60 8.52 9.53
CA MET A 6 -5.47 7.89 8.54
C MET A 6 -4.61 7.09 7.57
N VAL A 7 -4.86 5.78 7.45
CA VAL A 7 -4.21 4.92 6.45
C VAL A 7 -5.22 4.58 5.36
N PHE A 8 -4.90 4.91 4.12
CA PHE A 8 -5.75 4.69 2.95
C PHE A 8 -5.14 3.62 2.03
N ASP A 9 -5.96 2.71 1.57
CA ASP A 9 -5.62 1.73 0.53
C ASP A 9 -6.83 1.44 -0.36
N SER A 10 -6.61 0.78 -1.51
CA SER A 10 -7.69 0.31 -2.38
C SER A 10 -8.42 -0.91 -1.84
N GLY A 11 -7.83 -1.62 -0.89
CA GLY A 11 -8.36 -2.84 -0.29
C GLY A 11 -7.80 -3.09 1.09
N ILE A 12 -7.57 -4.35 1.44
CA ILE A 12 -7.03 -4.74 2.75
C ILE A 12 -5.49 -4.68 2.80
N GLY A 13 -4.81 -4.60 1.65
CA GLY A 13 -3.35 -4.67 1.56
C GLY A 13 -2.62 -3.68 2.44
N GLY A 14 -3.13 -2.46 2.56
CA GLY A 14 -2.52 -1.41 3.40
C GLY A 14 -2.46 -1.73 4.89
N THR A 15 -3.13 -2.79 5.37
CA THR A 15 -2.98 -3.27 6.75
C THR A 15 -1.56 -3.72 7.05
N THR A 16 -0.82 -4.21 6.05
CA THR A 16 0.61 -4.56 6.20
C THR A 16 1.45 -3.35 6.56
N VAL A 17 1.18 -2.20 5.95
CA VAL A 17 1.84 -0.92 6.29
C VAL A 17 1.36 -0.40 7.64
N LEU A 18 0.04 -0.48 7.92
CA LEU A 18 -0.55 -0.08 9.19
C LEU A 18 0.08 -0.83 10.37
N GLU A 19 0.32 -2.13 10.26
CA GLU A 19 0.96 -2.94 11.31
C GLU A 19 2.35 -2.42 11.67
N HIS A 20 3.19 -2.09 10.68
CA HIS A 20 4.50 -1.48 10.92
C HIS A 20 4.39 -0.13 11.63
N ILE A 21 3.41 0.70 11.25
CA ILE A 21 3.21 2.00 11.89
C ILE A 21 2.73 1.81 13.33
N GLN A 22 1.79 0.90 13.57
CA GLN A 22 1.28 0.61 14.93
C GLN A 22 2.35 0.05 15.86
N GLN A 23 3.29 -0.75 15.34
CA GLN A 23 4.44 -1.23 16.12
C GLN A 23 5.36 -0.07 16.53
N SER A 24 5.55 0.90 15.64
CA SER A 24 6.41 2.07 15.90
C SER A 24 5.72 3.16 16.72
N ILE A 25 4.40 3.28 16.63
CA ILE A 25 3.60 4.34 17.27
C ILE A 25 2.35 3.72 17.92
N PRO A 26 2.49 2.89 18.96
CA PRO A 26 1.39 2.07 19.49
C PRO A 26 0.25 2.86 20.15
N HIS A 27 0.46 4.13 20.48
CA HIS A 27 -0.49 4.98 21.21
C HIS A 27 -1.20 6.02 20.35
N ALA A 28 -0.94 6.03 19.03
CA ALA A 28 -1.70 6.87 18.11
C ALA A 28 -3.15 6.37 17.94
N GLN A 29 -4.02 7.25 17.52
CA GLN A 29 -5.34 6.88 17.01
C GLN A 29 -5.19 6.50 15.54
N TYR A 30 -5.89 5.46 15.12
CA TYR A 30 -5.82 4.97 13.74
C TYR A 30 -7.19 4.89 13.11
N SER A 31 -7.28 5.31 11.86
CA SER A 31 -8.38 5.03 10.96
C SER A 31 -7.83 4.36 9.70
N TYR A 32 -8.42 3.25 9.32
CA TYR A 32 -8.10 2.55 8.08
C TYR A 32 -9.24 2.76 7.09
N PHE A 33 -8.92 3.28 5.91
CA PHE A 33 -9.89 3.55 4.87
C PHE A 33 -9.56 2.71 3.63
N MET A 34 -10.46 1.81 3.24
CA MET A 34 -10.34 1.03 2.02
C MET A 34 -11.35 1.48 0.97
N ASP A 35 -10.86 1.80 -0.23
CA ASP A 35 -11.71 2.13 -1.39
C ASP A 35 -12.00 0.89 -2.23
N ASN A 36 -12.58 -0.13 -1.58
CA ASN A 36 -12.79 -1.46 -2.13
C ASN A 36 -13.86 -1.52 -3.23
N ALA A 37 -14.66 -0.48 -3.42
CA ALA A 37 -15.56 -0.37 -4.57
C ALA A 37 -14.81 -0.33 -5.91
N LEU A 38 -13.55 0.11 -5.91
CA LEU A 38 -12.71 0.21 -7.12
C LEU A 38 -11.45 -0.67 -7.06
N LEU A 39 -11.43 -1.65 -6.16
CA LEU A 39 -10.36 -2.65 -6.09
C LEU A 39 -10.36 -3.54 -7.37
N PRO A 40 -9.18 -3.82 -7.96
CA PRO A 40 -7.86 -3.29 -7.62
C PRO A 40 -7.54 -1.97 -8.35
N TYR A 41 -6.89 -1.03 -7.67
CA TYR A 41 -6.45 0.24 -8.26
C TYR A 41 -5.46 0.06 -9.42
N GLY A 42 -4.76 -1.06 -9.48
CA GLY A 42 -3.89 -1.41 -10.62
C GLY A 42 -4.59 -1.52 -11.97
N ALA A 43 -5.93 -1.61 -11.98
CA ALA A 43 -6.77 -1.63 -13.18
C ALA A 43 -7.48 -0.28 -13.45
N GLN A 44 -7.30 0.72 -12.58
CA GLN A 44 -8.00 2.01 -12.68
C GLN A 44 -7.16 3.06 -13.42
N SER A 45 -7.86 4.04 -14.01
CA SER A 45 -7.20 5.21 -14.62
C SER A 45 -6.59 6.11 -13.54
N GLN A 46 -5.52 6.83 -13.89
CA GLN A 46 -4.92 7.83 -13.00
C GLN A 46 -5.94 8.87 -12.54
N GLN A 47 -6.81 9.34 -13.45
CA GLN A 47 -7.83 10.34 -13.14
C GLN A 47 -8.84 9.82 -12.13
N THR A 48 -9.29 8.56 -12.27
CA THR A 48 -10.17 7.92 -11.30
C THR A 48 -9.52 7.90 -9.92
N ILE A 49 -8.25 7.49 -9.83
CA ILE A 49 -7.52 7.44 -8.55
C ILE A 49 -7.40 8.82 -7.91
N ILE A 50 -7.10 9.86 -8.71
CA ILE A 50 -7.05 11.25 -8.22
C ILE A 50 -8.40 11.65 -7.63
N HIS A 51 -9.51 11.41 -8.34
CA HIS A 51 -10.86 11.75 -7.86
C HIS A 51 -11.19 11.03 -6.55
N ARG A 52 -10.85 9.74 -6.44
CA ARG A 52 -11.10 8.98 -5.20
C ARG A 52 -10.32 9.53 -4.01
N LEU A 53 -9.07 9.92 -4.21
CA LEU A 53 -8.28 10.55 -3.14
C LEU A 53 -8.76 11.96 -2.81
N CYS A 54 -9.24 12.73 -3.78
CA CYS A 54 -9.94 14.00 -3.50
C CYS A 54 -11.20 13.76 -2.65
N GLY A 55 -11.96 12.72 -2.97
CA GLY A 55 -13.12 12.28 -2.18
C GLY A 55 -12.75 11.90 -0.74
N LEU A 56 -11.61 11.24 -0.52
CA LEU A 56 -11.09 10.96 0.83
C LEU A 56 -10.83 12.26 1.61
N ILE A 57 -10.20 13.25 0.99
CA ILE A 57 -9.93 14.53 1.66
C ILE A 57 -11.25 15.24 2.01
N GLN A 58 -12.24 15.18 1.12
CA GLN A 58 -13.55 15.74 1.40
C GLN A 58 -14.26 14.99 2.53
N PHE A 59 -14.23 13.66 2.52
CA PHE A 59 -14.76 12.83 3.61
C PHE A 59 -14.15 13.18 4.98
N ILE A 60 -12.83 13.36 5.06
CA ILE A 60 -12.17 13.78 6.31
C ILE A 60 -12.72 15.11 6.82
N LYS A 61 -13.00 16.07 5.92
CA LYS A 61 -13.57 17.37 6.25
C LYS A 61 -15.03 17.25 6.70
N ASP A 62 -15.85 16.52 5.95
CA ASP A 62 -17.29 16.37 6.20
C ASP A 62 -17.58 15.65 7.52
N GLU A 63 -16.81 14.59 7.82
CA GLU A 63 -16.91 13.87 9.09
C GLU A 63 -16.17 14.60 10.25
N SER A 64 -15.58 15.77 9.99
CA SER A 64 -14.80 16.54 10.96
C SER A 64 -13.75 15.71 11.69
N LEU A 65 -13.08 14.82 10.96
CA LEU A 65 -12.04 13.96 11.50
C LEU A 65 -10.76 14.78 11.72
N ASN A 66 -10.30 14.85 12.96
CA ASN A 66 -9.05 15.52 13.31
C ASN A 66 -7.85 14.62 12.95
N VAL A 67 -7.54 14.51 11.65
CA VAL A 67 -6.44 13.70 11.13
C VAL A 67 -5.17 14.54 11.10
N ASP A 68 -4.12 14.08 11.79
CA ASP A 68 -2.82 14.76 11.84
C ASP A 68 -1.89 14.34 10.71
N LEU A 69 -2.10 13.14 10.12
CA LEU A 69 -1.29 12.62 9.03
C LEU A 69 -2.08 11.57 8.23
N ILE A 70 -1.95 11.63 6.91
CA ILE A 70 -2.50 10.62 5.99
C ILE A 70 -1.36 9.77 5.44
N VAL A 71 -1.53 8.44 5.47
CA VAL A 71 -0.67 7.49 4.76
C VAL A 71 -1.44 6.91 3.59
N ILE A 72 -1.03 7.22 2.37
CA ILE A 72 -1.53 6.53 1.17
C ILE A 72 -0.71 5.25 1.03
N ALA A 73 -1.22 4.15 1.58
CA ALA A 73 -0.53 2.87 1.62
C ALA A 73 -0.46 2.22 0.24
N CYS A 74 -1.49 2.38 -0.60
CA CYS A 74 -1.53 1.84 -1.96
C CYS A 74 -0.39 2.40 -2.82
N ASN A 75 0.51 1.51 -3.30
CA ASN A 75 1.61 1.89 -4.20
C ASN A 75 1.09 2.52 -5.50
N THR A 76 0.05 1.94 -6.10
CA THR A 76 -0.57 2.46 -7.32
C THR A 76 -1.09 3.89 -7.11
N ALA A 77 -1.83 4.13 -6.02
CA ALA A 77 -2.33 5.46 -5.70
C ALA A 77 -1.19 6.46 -5.44
N SER A 78 -0.16 6.02 -4.73
CA SER A 78 1.00 6.87 -4.41
C SER A 78 1.80 7.27 -5.67
N THR A 79 2.06 6.32 -6.57
CA THR A 79 2.82 6.61 -7.80
C THR A 79 2.02 7.41 -8.83
N SER A 80 0.68 7.37 -8.76
CA SER A 80 -0.21 8.00 -9.75
C SER A 80 -0.76 9.35 -9.32
N ALA A 81 -1.08 9.56 -8.03
CA ALA A 81 -1.92 10.68 -7.60
C ALA A 81 -1.38 11.52 -6.45
N LEU A 82 -0.28 11.10 -5.80
CA LEU A 82 0.23 11.75 -4.57
C LEU A 82 0.49 13.25 -4.74
N SER A 83 1.07 13.68 -5.87
CA SER A 83 1.37 15.07 -6.15
C SER A 83 0.11 15.94 -6.23
N SER A 84 -0.95 15.42 -6.87
CA SER A 84 -2.23 16.13 -7.02
C SER A 84 -2.93 16.29 -5.68
N VAL A 85 -2.95 15.23 -4.86
CA VAL A 85 -3.66 15.25 -3.57
C VAL A 85 -2.97 16.16 -2.55
N ARG A 86 -1.63 16.26 -2.59
CA ARG A 86 -0.88 17.18 -1.74
C ARG A 86 -1.20 18.65 -1.98
N GLN A 87 -1.78 19.01 -3.12
CA GLN A 87 -2.14 20.39 -3.44
C GLN A 87 -3.48 20.83 -2.86
N ILE A 88 -4.31 19.90 -2.37
CA ILE A 88 -5.69 20.20 -1.93
C ILE A 88 -5.89 20.06 -0.42
N THR A 89 -4.84 19.79 0.33
CA THR A 89 -4.91 19.67 1.79
C THR A 89 -3.57 20.07 2.44
N ASP A 90 -3.64 20.68 3.61
CA ASP A 90 -2.48 20.97 4.46
C ASP A 90 -2.09 19.81 5.37
N ILE A 91 -2.93 18.75 5.42
CA ILE A 91 -2.61 17.56 6.20
C ILE A 91 -1.38 16.88 5.57
N PRO A 92 -0.31 16.61 6.35
CA PRO A 92 0.86 15.91 5.84
C PRO A 92 0.48 14.54 5.24
N ILE A 93 0.97 14.25 4.02
CA ILE A 93 0.70 12.99 3.33
C ILE A 93 2.00 12.22 3.10
N VAL A 94 2.05 10.98 3.59
CA VAL A 94 3.10 9.99 3.29
C VAL A 94 2.55 9.01 2.25
N GLY A 95 3.22 8.91 1.10
CA GLY A 95 2.92 7.90 0.09
C GLY A 95 3.86 6.72 0.21
N VAL A 96 3.34 5.53 -0.08
CA VAL A 96 4.12 4.29 -0.13
C VAL A 96 4.56 4.02 -1.56
N VAL A 97 5.86 3.91 -1.77
CA VAL A 97 6.47 3.66 -3.08
C VAL A 97 7.36 2.42 -3.03
N PRO A 98 7.63 1.76 -4.16
CA PRO A 98 8.48 0.57 -4.18
C PRO A 98 9.86 0.80 -3.54
N ALA A 99 10.33 -0.16 -2.76
CA ALA A 99 11.57 -0.09 -1.98
C ALA A 99 12.85 -0.31 -2.83
N ILE A 100 12.95 0.40 -3.98
CA ILE A 100 14.04 0.25 -4.96
C ILE A 100 15.39 0.60 -4.34
N LYS A 101 15.48 1.74 -3.64
CA LYS A 101 16.74 2.18 -3.02
C LYS A 101 17.31 1.16 -2.02
N PRO A 102 16.58 0.67 -1.03
CA PRO A 102 17.11 -0.35 -0.13
C PRO A 102 17.40 -1.67 -0.85
N ALA A 103 16.61 -2.07 -1.86
CA ALA A 103 16.88 -3.27 -2.64
C ALA A 103 18.22 -3.17 -3.39
N ALA A 104 18.50 -2.03 -4.02
CA ALA A 104 19.76 -1.77 -4.71
C ALA A 104 20.99 -1.81 -3.76
N GLN A 105 20.79 -1.50 -2.48
CA GLN A 105 21.83 -1.57 -1.46
C GLN A 105 22.05 -2.99 -0.91
N LEU A 106 21.01 -3.83 -0.91
CA LEU A 106 21.02 -5.18 -0.35
C LEU A 106 21.54 -6.23 -1.34
N THR A 107 21.23 -6.07 -2.63
CA THR A 107 21.55 -7.09 -3.64
C THR A 107 23.04 -7.39 -3.73
N GLN A 108 23.38 -8.66 -3.77
CA GLN A 108 24.72 -9.17 -4.02
C GLN A 108 24.91 -9.54 -5.50
N SER A 109 23.86 -10.04 -6.15
CA SER A 109 23.87 -10.43 -7.57
C SER A 109 23.90 -9.24 -8.53
N LYS A 110 23.65 -8.02 -8.05
CA LYS A 110 23.43 -6.83 -8.88
C LYS A 110 22.20 -6.92 -9.76
N HIS A 111 21.25 -7.77 -9.41
CA HIS A 111 20.00 -7.97 -10.12
C HIS A 111 18.85 -8.01 -9.11
N ILE A 112 17.96 -7.03 -9.16
CA ILE A 112 16.75 -6.97 -8.33
C ILE A 112 15.51 -7.18 -9.18
N GLY A 113 14.46 -7.72 -8.55
CA GLY A 113 13.12 -7.76 -9.13
C GLY A 113 12.20 -6.74 -8.47
N LEU A 114 11.31 -6.13 -9.26
CA LEU A 114 10.14 -5.41 -8.75
C LEU A 114 8.89 -6.16 -9.16
N LEU A 115 8.16 -6.71 -8.19
CA LEU A 115 6.85 -7.32 -8.35
C LEU A 115 5.80 -6.34 -7.85
N ALA A 116 4.92 -5.85 -8.75
CA ALA A 116 3.93 -4.83 -8.43
C ALA A 116 2.64 -5.00 -9.27
N THR A 117 1.73 -4.04 -9.24
CA THR A 117 0.61 -3.98 -10.19
C THR A 117 1.07 -3.42 -11.54
N PRO A 118 0.38 -3.71 -12.66
CA PRO A 118 0.73 -3.15 -13.97
C PRO A 118 0.87 -1.61 -13.94
N ALA A 119 -0.05 -0.91 -13.29
CA ALA A 119 0.00 0.56 -13.20
C ALA A 119 1.22 1.06 -12.41
N THR A 120 1.65 0.35 -11.37
CA THR A 120 2.86 0.71 -10.61
C THR A 120 4.12 0.46 -11.43
N VAL A 121 4.20 -0.69 -12.14
CA VAL A 121 5.35 -1.05 -12.99
C VAL A 121 5.53 -0.06 -14.13
N SER A 122 4.45 0.37 -14.79
CA SER A 122 4.48 1.30 -15.93
C SER A 122 4.49 2.79 -15.52
N SER A 123 4.54 3.08 -14.22
CA SER A 123 4.51 4.46 -13.74
C SER A 123 5.82 5.20 -14.03
N PRO A 124 5.77 6.42 -14.60
CA PRO A 124 6.95 7.28 -14.74
C PRO A 124 7.68 7.55 -13.42
N TYR A 125 6.95 7.50 -12.30
CA TYR A 125 7.53 7.62 -10.96
C TYR A 125 8.43 6.42 -10.62
N THR A 126 7.99 5.20 -10.94
CA THR A 126 8.78 3.97 -10.76
C THR A 126 10.04 4.00 -11.62
N ASP A 127 9.93 4.44 -12.88
CA ASP A 127 11.08 4.62 -13.76
C ASP A 127 12.09 5.62 -13.18
N ALA A 128 11.61 6.74 -12.63
CA ALA A 128 12.47 7.73 -12.00
C ALA A 128 13.19 7.17 -10.76
N LEU A 129 12.51 6.39 -9.91
CA LEU A 129 13.12 5.71 -8.75
C LEU A 129 14.22 4.74 -9.18
N ILE A 130 13.98 3.95 -10.23
CA ILE A 130 14.99 3.00 -10.75
C ILE A 130 16.19 3.76 -11.29
N LYS A 131 15.98 4.79 -12.10
CA LYS A 131 17.07 5.63 -12.64
C LYS A 131 17.90 6.29 -11.55
N GLU A 132 17.24 6.77 -10.48
CA GLU A 132 17.91 7.47 -9.39
C GLU A 132 18.70 6.52 -8.48
N HIS A 133 18.15 5.34 -8.18
CA HIS A 133 18.68 4.50 -7.10
C HIS A 133 19.25 3.16 -7.54
N ALA A 134 18.96 2.69 -8.75
CA ALA A 134 19.33 1.38 -9.26
C ALA A 134 19.99 1.41 -10.65
N SER A 135 20.49 2.58 -11.09
CA SER A 135 21.08 2.75 -12.44
C SER A 135 22.35 1.90 -12.70
N SER A 136 23.02 1.44 -11.63
CA SER A 136 24.23 0.61 -11.72
C SER A 136 23.99 -0.90 -11.61
N ILE A 137 22.73 -1.32 -11.53
CA ILE A 137 22.32 -2.72 -11.40
C ILE A 137 21.19 -3.04 -12.37
N THR A 138 20.93 -4.33 -12.61
CA THR A 138 19.79 -4.78 -13.40
C THR A 138 18.53 -4.75 -12.55
N THR A 139 17.44 -4.20 -13.11
CA THR A 139 16.10 -4.23 -12.48
C THR A 139 15.12 -4.90 -13.43
N SER A 140 14.59 -6.05 -13.05
CA SER A 140 13.51 -6.73 -13.78
C SER A 140 12.15 -6.39 -13.21
N LEU A 141 11.18 -6.16 -14.08
CA LEU A 141 9.83 -5.70 -13.72
C LEU A 141 8.83 -6.83 -13.96
N TYR A 142 8.04 -7.14 -12.94
CA TYR A 142 7.00 -8.16 -12.96
C TYR A 142 5.69 -7.56 -12.47
N SER A 143 4.58 -7.96 -13.09
CA SER A 143 3.28 -7.42 -12.68
C SER A 143 2.22 -8.50 -12.57
N SER A 144 1.40 -8.38 -11.50
CA SER A 144 0.28 -9.26 -11.26
C SER A 144 -0.89 -8.52 -10.62
N VAL A 145 -2.09 -8.77 -11.13
CA VAL A 145 -3.37 -8.43 -10.50
C VAL A 145 -3.92 -9.65 -9.75
N GLU A 146 -3.63 -10.85 -10.24
CA GLU A 146 -4.08 -12.10 -9.62
C GLU A 146 -3.57 -12.24 -8.19
N LEU A 147 -2.31 -11.86 -7.92
CA LEU A 147 -1.78 -11.87 -6.57
C LEU A 147 -2.52 -10.92 -5.60
N VAL A 148 -3.13 -9.83 -6.11
CA VAL A 148 -3.99 -8.96 -5.28
C VAL A 148 -5.24 -9.71 -4.86
N THR A 149 -5.90 -10.40 -5.80
CA THR A 149 -7.10 -11.20 -5.54
C THR A 149 -6.82 -12.36 -4.55
N LEU A 150 -5.68 -13.04 -4.73
CA LEU A 150 -5.26 -14.12 -3.81
C LEU A 150 -5.00 -13.59 -2.39
N ALA A 151 -4.39 -12.42 -2.26
CA ALA A 151 -4.13 -11.80 -0.96
C ALA A 151 -5.43 -11.38 -0.25
N GLU A 152 -6.37 -10.76 -0.96
CA GLU A 152 -7.71 -10.43 -0.43
C GLU A 152 -8.43 -11.70 0.04
N THR A 153 -8.45 -12.74 -0.81
CA THR A 153 -9.07 -14.03 -0.47
C THR A 153 -8.44 -14.63 0.78
N LEU A 154 -7.10 -14.71 0.84
CA LEU A 154 -6.40 -15.23 2.01
C LEU A 154 -6.73 -14.44 3.27
N PHE A 155 -6.77 -13.12 3.19
CA PHE A 155 -7.04 -12.28 4.36
C PHE A 155 -8.43 -12.54 4.93
N PHE A 156 -9.46 -12.56 4.10
CA PHE A 156 -10.85 -12.70 4.55
C PHE A 156 -11.24 -14.13 4.86
N THR A 157 -10.79 -15.10 4.08
CA THR A 157 -11.21 -16.50 4.21
C THR A 157 -10.24 -17.36 5.01
N GLN A 158 -9.01 -16.92 5.23
CA GLN A 158 -7.89 -17.69 5.79
C GLN A 158 -7.54 -18.92 4.93
N HIS A 159 -7.93 -18.90 3.66
CA HIS A 159 -7.66 -19.96 2.70
C HIS A 159 -6.90 -19.39 1.50
N LEU A 160 -5.79 -20.03 1.14
CA LEU A 160 -4.98 -19.69 -0.03
C LEU A 160 -5.02 -20.87 -1.02
N ASP A 161 -5.39 -20.58 -2.25
CA ASP A 161 -5.24 -21.52 -3.38
C ASP A 161 -3.77 -21.53 -3.83
N LEU A 162 -3.00 -22.49 -3.31
CA LEU A 162 -1.56 -22.61 -3.61
C LEU A 162 -1.31 -22.95 -5.09
N ASP A 163 -2.19 -23.71 -5.74
CA ASP A 163 -2.03 -24.07 -7.15
C ASP A 163 -2.15 -22.82 -8.04
N LYS A 164 -3.11 -21.94 -7.74
CA LYS A 164 -3.22 -20.65 -8.43
C LYS A 164 -2.03 -19.74 -8.16
N LEU A 165 -1.55 -19.69 -6.91
CA LEU A 165 -0.36 -18.91 -6.57
C LEU A 165 0.85 -19.39 -7.37
N HIS A 166 1.11 -20.70 -7.40
CA HIS A 166 2.24 -21.28 -8.14
C HIS A 166 2.09 -21.06 -9.64
N THR A 167 0.88 -21.26 -10.20
CA THR A 167 0.60 -20.97 -11.62
C THR A 167 0.92 -19.52 -11.97
N GLU A 168 0.57 -18.58 -11.10
CA GLU A 168 0.84 -17.17 -11.35
C GLU A 168 2.34 -16.84 -11.22
N LEU A 169 3.05 -17.41 -10.25
CA LEU A 169 4.50 -17.24 -10.11
C LEU A 169 5.26 -17.87 -11.28
N ASP A 170 4.83 -19.05 -11.78
CA ASP A 170 5.38 -19.67 -12.99
C ASP A 170 5.17 -18.78 -14.23
N ARG A 171 3.96 -18.20 -14.38
CA ARG A 171 3.65 -17.26 -15.47
C ARG A 171 4.56 -16.02 -15.45
N LEU A 172 4.86 -15.52 -14.26
CA LEU A 172 5.76 -14.36 -14.09
C LEU A 172 7.18 -14.69 -14.51
N ASN A 173 7.60 -15.95 -14.46
CA ASN A 173 8.92 -16.43 -14.86
C ASN A 173 10.05 -15.54 -14.29
N ILE A 174 10.05 -15.36 -12.97
CA ILE A 174 11.00 -14.49 -12.29
C ILE A 174 12.42 -15.04 -12.49
N ASN A 175 13.32 -14.16 -12.94
CA ASN A 175 14.70 -14.54 -13.26
C ASN A 175 15.43 -15.07 -12.02
N ASN A 176 16.09 -16.21 -12.16
CA ASN A 176 16.82 -16.91 -11.08
C ASN A 176 18.06 -16.16 -10.55
N ASP A 177 18.56 -15.17 -11.31
CA ASP A 177 19.71 -14.35 -10.87
C ASP A 177 19.28 -13.27 -9.86
N ILE A 178 17.98 -13.09 -9.63
CA ILE A 178 17.45 -12.12 -8.66
C ILE A 178 17.62 -12.68 -7.25
N ASP A 179 18.33 -11.93 -6.41
CA ASP A 179 18.51 -12.23 -5.00
C ASP A 179 17.63 -11.36 -4.07
N VAL A 180 17.09 -10.24 -4.59
CA VAL A 180 16.15 -9.36 -3.87
C VAL A 180 14.94 -9.09 -4.75
N LEU A 181 13.74 -9.42 -4.24
CA LEU A 181 12.45 -9.16 -4.89
C LEU A 181 11.68 -8.11 -4.08
N VAL A 182 11.49 -6.94 -4.66
CA VAL A 182 10.70 -5.85 -4.06
C VAL A 182 9.22 -6.16 -4.23
N LEU A 183 8.48 -6.23 -3.13
CA LEU A 183 7.03 -6.35 -3.08
C LEU A 183 6.41 -4.93 -3.20
N GLY A 184 6.24 -4.46 -4.44
CA GLY A 184 5.77 -3.11 -4.79
C GLY A 184 4.25 -2.97 -4.79
N CYS A 185 3.55 -3.81 -4.06
CA CYS A 185 2.10 -3.74 -3.81
C CYS A 185 1.84 -4.13 -2.36
N THR A 186 0.98 -3.39 -1.68
CA THR A 186 0.62 -3.61 -0.26
C THR A 186 -0.01 -4.97 0.02
N HIS A 187 -0.61 -5.60 -0.97
CA HIS A 187 -1.20 -6.94 -0.85
C HIS A 187 -0.14 -8.05 -0.81
N PHE A 188 1.00 -7.86 -1.47
CA PHE A 188 1.97 -8.95 -1.63
C PHE A 188 2.68 -9.37 -0.35
N PRO A 189 2.93 -8.51 0.65
CA PRO A 189 3.42 -8.95 1.95
C PRO A 189 2.47 -9.93 2.68
N ILE A 190 1.15 -9.91 2.40
CA ILE A 190 0.20 -10.92 2.91
C ILE A 190 0.56 -12.31 2.38
N LEU A 191 1.13 -12.39 1.17
CA LEU A 191 1.58 -13.62 0.50
C LEU A 191 3.09 -13.86 0.69
N ALA A 192 3.79 -13.09 1.54
CA ALA A 192 5.26 -13.14 1.62
C ALA A 192 5.76 -14.54 1.94
N LYS A 193 5.13 -15.24 2.92
CA LYS A 193 5.57 -16.59 3.28
C LYS A 193 5.39 -17.58 2.12
N PRO A 194 4.23 -17.78 1.49
CA PRO A 194 4.08 -18.72 0.38
C PRO A 194 4.90 -18.31 -0.86
N ILE A 195 5.13 -17.02 -1.12
CA ILE A 195 6.06 -16.58 -2.17
C ILE A 195 7.51 -16.98 -1.83
N SER A 196 7.94 -16.77 -0.58
CA SER A 196 9.28 -17.17 -0.13
C SER A 196 9.48 -18.69 -0.20
N ASP A 197 8.45 -19.46 0.19
CA ASP A 197 8.48 -20.93 0.12
C ASP A 197 8.62 -21.41 -1.34
N TYR A 198 7.92 -20.77 -2.30
CA TYR A 198 8.05 -21.05 -3.74
C TYR A 198 9.48 -20.89 -4.25
N PHE A 199 10.20 -19.85 -3.80
CA PHE A 199 11.61 -19.63 -4.15
C PHE A 199 12.61 -20.39 -3.25
N ASN A 200 12.16 -21.35 -2.44
CA ASN A 200 13.00 -22.09 -1.49
C ASN A 200 13.81 -21.15 -0.57
N THR A 201 13.26 -20.00 -0.21
CA THR A 201 13.90 -18.95 0.61
C THR A 201 15.19 -18.37 0.03
N GLN A 202 15.50 -18.60 -1.25
CA GLN A 202 16.74 -18.10 -1.89
C GLN A 202 16.64 -16.63 -2.29
N VAL A 203 15.42 -16.09 -2.41
CA VAL A 203 15.17 -14.69 -2.78
C VAL A 203 14.73 -13.92 -1.54
N GLN A 204 15.43 -12.84 -1.23
CA GLN A 204 15.03 -11.94 -0.15
C GLN A 204 13.84 -11.09 -0.60
N LEU A 205 12.70 -11.22 0.10
CA LEU A 205 11.53 -10.37 -0.14
C LEU A 205 11.68 -9.06 0.64
N LEU A 206 11.36 -7.93 0.00
CA LEU A 206 11.50 -6.61 0.58
C LEU A 206 10.25 -5.77 0.32
N ASP A 207 9.61 -5.28 1.37
CA ASP A 207 8.52 -4.31 1.29
C ASP A 207 8.92 -2.92 1.80
N SER A 208 7.98 -1.97 1.79
CA SER A 208 8.22 -0.59 2.21
C SER A 208 7.76 -0.29 3.65
N GLY A 209 7.11 -1.21 4.35
CA GLY A 209 6.40 -0.96 5.60
C GLY A 209 7.25 -0.32 6.69
N ALA A 210 8.43 -0.90 6.98
CA ALA A 210 9.34 -0.39 8.00
C ALA A 210 9.87 1.03 7.69
N ALA A 211 10.18 1.31 6.41
CA ALA A 211 10.62 2.63 5.98
C ALA A 211 9.51 3.69 6.13
N ILE A 212 8.27 3.33 5.82
CA ILE A 212 7.10 4.19 6.01
C ILE A 212 6.84 4.45 7.48
N ALA A 213 6.87 3.44 8.34
CA ALA A 213 6.71 3.62 9.79
C ALA A 213 7.74 4.60 10.37
N LYS A 214 9.01 4.46 9.97
CA LYS A 214 10.07 5.41 10.34
C LYS A 214 9.79 6.83 9.85
N ARG A 215 9.29 6.99 8.61
CA ARG A 215 8.93 8.30 8.05
C ARG A 215 7.79 8.96 8.80
N VAL A 216 6.73 8.20 9.12
CA VAL A 216 5.58 8.66 9.89
C VAL A 216 6.01 9.13 11.28
N SER A 217 6.80 8.32 11.99
CA SER A 217 7.35 8.70 13.32
C SER A 217 8.14 10.00 13.27
N SER A 218 8.99 10.15 12.25
CA SER A 218 9.80 11.37 12.05
C SER A 218 8.95 12.62 11.82
N LEU A 219 7.86 12.51 11.04
CA LEU A 219 6.99 13.67 10.74
C LEU A 219 6.16 14.12 11.95
N LEU A 220 5.67 13.15 12.72
CA LEU A 220 4.86 13.44 13.91
C LEU A 220 5.69 13.91 15.10
N LYS A 221 7.03 13.88 15.00
CA LYS A 221 7.97 14.29 16.07
C LYS A 221 7.60 13.67 17.43
N LEU A 222 7.09 12.44 17.42
CA LEU A 222 6.71 11.75 18.63
C LEU A 222 7.97 11.33 19.38
N SER A 223 8.08 11.74 20.65
CA SER A 223 9.11 11.23 21.55
C SER A 223 8.78 9.79 21.93
N ASP A 224 9.80 8.94 22.07
CA ASP A 224 9.69 7.50 22.40
C ASP A 224 8.97 7.20 23.74
N ASN A 225 8.62 8.23 24.51
CA ASN A 225 8.10 8.12 25.88
C ASN A 225 6.61 8.48 26.05
N GLN A 226 5.79 8.48 24.97
CA GLN A 226 4.35 8.68 25.18
C GLN A 226 3.69 7.38 25.67
N ALA A 227 3.62 7.19 26.98
CA ALA A 227 2.71 6.22 27.58
C ALA A 227 1.26 6.64 27.32
N GLY A 228 0.47 5.80 26.67
CA GLY A 228 -0.94 6.05 26.34
C GLY A 228 -1.74 4.75 26.25
N ILE A 229 -3.05 4.88 26.39
CA ILE A 229 -3.96 3.76 26.19
C ILE A 229 -4.11 3.53 24.68
N LYS A 230 -3.97 2.28 24.22
CA LYS A 230 -4.23 1.90 22.82
C LYS A 230 -5.68 2.24 22.47
N LYS A 231 -5.87 3.09 21.45
CA LYS A 231 -7.20 3.47 20.98
C LYS A 231 -7.76 2.44 20.01
N PRO A 232 -9.10 2.33 19.90
CA PRO A 232 -9.74 1.49 18.88
C PRO A 232 -9.30 1.91 17.48
N LEU A 233 -9.10 0.94 16.60
CA LEU A 233 -8.90 1.15 15.18
C LEU A 233 -10.26 1.25 14.50
N HIS A 234 -10.50 2.31 13.74
CA HIS A 234 -11.73 2.52 12.98
C HIS A 234 -11.51 2.11 11.52
N TYR A 235 -12.40 1.26 11.01
CA TYR A 235 -12.38 0.84 9.61
C TYR A 235 -13.50 1.52 8.82
N TYR A 236 -13.15 2.03 7.65
CA TYR A 236 -14.07 2.58 6.65
C TYR A 236 -13.91 1.82 5.34
N ALA A 237 -15.01 1.58 4.62
CA ALA A 237 -14.99 0.94 3.31
C ALA A 237 -16.02 1.56 2.37
N THR A 238 -15.74 1.58 1.07
CA THR A 238 -16.66 2.14 0.06
C THR A 238 -17.61 1.12 -0.54
N ALA A 239 -17.39 -0.17 -0.29
CA ALA A 239 -18.29 -1.27 -0.63
C ALA A 239 -18.40 -2.24 0.54
N ASP A 240 -19.35 -3.18 0.44
CA ASP A 240 -19.55 -4.21 1.46
C ASP A 240 -18.28 -5.03 1.69
N VAL A 241 -18.03 -5.32 2.95
CA VAL A 241 -16.94 -6.19 3.40
C VAL A 241 -17.57 -7.42 4.04
N CYS A 242 -17.52 -8.54 3.33
CA CYS A 242 -18.04 -9.81 3.84
C CYS A 242 -17.09 -10.39 4.91
N SER A 243 -17.06 -9.81 6.09
CA SER A 243 -16.24 -10.30 7.20
C SER A 243 -16.82 -9.90 8.54
N ASP A 244 -17.14 -10.89 9.36
CA ASP A 244 -17.53 -10.69 10.76
C ASP A 244 -16.32 -10.27 11.65
N LYS A 245 -15.11 -10.30 11.09
CA LYS A 245 -13.87 -10.00 11.83
C LYS A 245 -13.57 -8.50 11.94
N LEU A 246 -14.14 -7.69 11.04
CA LEU A 246 -13.89 -6.25 10.98
C LEU A 246 -15.20 -5.48 11.17
N ALA A 247 -15.28 -4.67 12.23
CA ALA A 247 -16.35 -3.69 12.38
C ALA A 247 -16.09 -2.51 11.43
N VAL A 248 -16.68 -2.54 10.24
CA VAL A 248 -16.46 -1.56 9.17
C VAL A 248 -17.65 -0.61 9.07
N LYS A 249 -17.39 0.71 9.05
CA LYS A 249 -18.38 1.73 8.68
C LYS A 249 -18.35 1.87 7.15
N GLN A 250 -19.43 1.48 6.49
CA GLN A 250 -19.56 1.71 5.05
C GLN A 250 -19.79 3.20 4.80
N VAL A 251 -19.10 3.74 3.79
CA VAL A 251 -19.12 5.16 3.44
C VAL A 251 -19.13 5.33 1.91
N THR A 252 -19.67 6.45 1.45
CA THR A 252 -19.62 6.84 0.05
C THR A 252 -18.62 7.98 -0.11
N LEU A 253 -17.65 7.85 -1.01
CA LEU A 253 -16.79 8.96 -1.38
C LEU A 253 -17.53 9.86 -2.39
N PHE A 254 -17.41 11.17 -2.18
CA PHE A 254 -17.89 12.15 -3.14
C PHE A 254 -17.15 11.96 -4.47
N ASP A 255 -17.92 11.83 -5.56
CA ASP A 255 -17.39 11.79 -6.93
C ASP A 255 -17.80 13.09 -7.62
N PRO A 256 -16.84 14.00 -7.84
CA PRO A 256 -17.15 15.28 -8.50
C PRO A 256 -17.64 15.13 -9.94
N THR A 257 -17.41 13.98 -10.59
CA THR A 257 -17.85 13.76 -11.98
C THR A 257 -19.32 13.38 -12.08
N LEU A 258 -19.97 12.97 -10.99
CA LEU A 258 -21.40 12.64 -10.97
C LEU A 258 -22.30 13.86 -10.88
N ASN A 259 -21.79 15.04 -10.49
CA ASN A 259 -22.57 16.27 -10.35
C ASN A 259 -22.64 17.13 -11.62
N ASP A 260 -21.89 16.82 -12.69
CA ASP A 260 -21.92 17.57 -13.96
C ASP A 260 -23.03 17.07 -14.93
N LYS A 261 -23.96 16.25 -14.45
CA LYS A 261 -25.10 15.73 -15.25
C LYS A 261 -26.46 16.25 -14.80
N SER A 262 -26.50 17.49 -14.25
CA SER A 262 -27.77 18.16 -13.98
C SER A 262 -27.95 19.46 -14.77
#